data_6882de42bbc66ca01822009c00217eeb
#
_entry.id   6882de42bbc66ca01822009c00217eeb
#
_cell.length_a   1.000
_cell.length_b   1.000
_cell.length_c   1.000
_cell.angle_alpha   90.00
_cell.angle_beta   90.00
_cell.angle_gamma   90.00
#
_symmetry.space_group_name_H-M   'P 1'
#
loop_
_entity.id
_entity.type
_entity.pdbx_description
1 polymer ?
#
loop_
_entity_poly.entity_id
_entity_poly.type
_entity_poly.pdbx_seq_one_letter_code
_entity_poly.pdbx_strand_id
1 'polypeptide(L)'
;REPITQFLHINSIKDYQLSPPKYILVFFYEGNDIYDNVQFLRRYAQSEKKVIQDFLNSKFEKVLNQNFDKSFWRNMLFTQFLFRGISNFMDRQTSSNENQAAYFSFPQTPINVALINGKQTPLPMHLQAPPLFGFKESDRILGQKRQLTDEELEEFYITNEEYKLGLFVFEQTLARLAGFFPQTEIKVVFLPSPLSSYQMVSSKVSFRGYFQKKNLVETIVIKKRHIKICEAIQAISSTHNVSFLNTTKSLRRVASYEFIHGPIDWDHLNKRGHKALSTDIAQVFLQSGGGVRTDNCVY
;
A
#
# COMPACT_ATOMS: atom_id res chain seq x y z
N ARG A 1 -1.36 9.70 -0.52
CA ARG A 1 -1.19 10.95 -1.33
C ARG A 1 -1.57 12.19 -0.55
N GLU A 2 -2.84 12.34 -0.32
CA GLU A 2 -3.39 13.49 0.37
C GLU A 2 -3.00 13.58 1.85
N PRO A 3 -2.85 12.49 2.62
CA PRO A 3 -2.47 12.56 4.02
C PRO A 3 -1.13 13.24 4.27
N ILE A 4 -0.11 12.95 3.46
CA ILE A 4 1.22 13.62 3.62
C ILE A 4 1.11 15.10 3.31
N THR A 5 0.40 15.45 2.23
CA THR A 5 0.16 16.84 1.85
C THR A 5 -0.62 17.59 2.93
N GLN A 6 -1.67 16.97 3.48
CA GLN A 6 -2.44 17.54 4.59
C GLN A 6 -1.61 17.67 5.87
N PHE A 7 -0.81 16.66 6.19
CA PHE A 7 0.07 16.66 7.35
C PHE A 7 1.12 17.79 7.25
N LEU A 8 1.78 17.93 6.10
CA LEU A 8 2.73 19.01 5.85
C LEU A 8 2.05 20.37 5.95
N HIS A 9 0.84 20.49 5.43
CA HIS A 9 0.05 21.69 5.49
C HIS A 9 -0.30 22.08 6.95
N ILE A 10 -0.85 21.15 7.73
CA ILE A 10 -1.19 21.38 9.13
C ILE A 10 0.05 21.82 9.92
N ASN A 11 1.21 21.20 9.68
CA ASN A 11 2.45 21.57 10.35
C ASN A 11 3.02 22.92 9.88
N SER A 12 2.69 23.37 8.66
CA SER A 12 3.12 24.68 8.14
C SER A 12 2.28 25.85 8.67
N ILE A 13 1.11 25.58 9.25
CA ILE A 13 0.23 26.62 9.79
C ILE A 13 0.84 27.16 11.07
N LYS A 14 1.39 28.40 11.01
CA LYS A 14 2.03 29.11 12.12
C LYS A 14 1.19 29.16 13.41
N ASP A 15 -0.12 29.12 13.27
CA ASP A 15 -1.05 29.25 14.37
C ASP A 15 -1.23 27.99 15.23
N TYR A 16 -0.88 26.83 14.72
CA TYR A 16 -0.94 25.61 15.52
C TYR A 16 0.33 25.40 16.35
N GLN A 17 1.45 26.07 16.00
CA GLN A 17 2.73 25.97 16.69
C GLN A 17 3.07 24.54 17.11
N LEU A 18 2.75 23.59 16.25
CA LEU A 18 2.99 22.18 16.55
C LEU A 18 4.50 21.94 16.62
N SER A 19 4.94 21.42 17.73
CA SER A 19 6.32 20.92 17.83
C SER A 19 6.54 19.84 16.76
N PRO A 20 7.72 19.78 16.13
CA PRO A 20 8.04 18.70 15.22
C PRO A 20 7.77 17.35 15.89
N PRO A 21 7.15 16.38 15.21
CA PRO A 21 6.91 15.08 15.79
C PRO A 21 8.26 14.39 16.06
N LYS A 22 8.34 13.64 17.17
CA LYS A 22 9.53 12.84 17.46
C LYS A 22 9.71 11.71 16.44
N TYR A 23 8.60 11.15 15.99
CA TYR A 23 8.57 10.02 15.04
C TYR A 23 7.54 10.26 13.95
N ILE A 24 7.87 9.84 12.72
CA ILE A 24 6.95 9.75 11.59
C ILE A 24 7.00 8.32 11.07
N LEU A 25 5.84 7.66 11.01
CA LEU A 25 5.69 6.36 10.36
C LEU A 25 5.13 6.56 8.95
N VAL A 26 5.89 6.15 7.96
CA VAL A 26 5.46 6.14 6.55
C VAL A 26 5.11 4.70 6.19
N PHE A 27 3.82 4.41 6.10
CA PHE A 27 3.37 3.09 5.66
C PHE A 27 3.46 3.00 4.15
N PHE A 28 4.10 1.94 3.67
CA PHE A 28 4.10 1.56 2.26
C PHE A 28 3.36 0.23 2.13
N TYR A 29 2.20 0.26 1.50
CA TYR A 29 1.38 -0.91 1.27
C TYR A 29 1.64 -1.50 -0.12
N GLU A 30 2.09 -2.74 -0.15
CA GLU A 30 2.47 -3.46 -1.35
C GLU A 30 1.34 -3.56 -2.38
N GLY A 31 0.09 -3.64 -1.92
CA GLY A 31 -1.07 -3.93 -2.78
C GLY A 31 -1.44 -2.81 -3.75
N ASN A 32 -1.22 -1.53 -3.40
CA ASN A 32 -1.69 -0.43 -4.23
C ASN A 32 -0.78 0.81 -4.31
N ASP A 33 0.18 1.03 -3.40
CA ASP A 33 0.90 2.31 -3.35
C ASP A 33 1.69 2.62 -4.63
N ILE A 34 2.27 1.59 -5.27
CA ILE A 34 2.92 1.77 -6.57
C ILE A 34 1.89 2.15 -7.64
N TYR A 35 0.73 1.47 -7.66
CA TYR A 35 -0.34 1.81 -8.60
C TYR A 35 -0.83 3.24 -8.39
N ASP A 36 -1.02 3.66 -7.15
CA ASP A 36 -1.44 5.02 -6.82
C ASP A 36 -0.44 6.06 -7.32
N ASN A 37 0.85 5.79 -7.17
CA ASN A 37 1.90 6.64 -7.69
C ASN A 37 1.89 6.69 -9.23
N VAL A 38 1.73 5.54 -9.90
CA VAL A 38 1.63 5.48 -11.36
C VAL A 38 0.36 6.19 -11.86
N GLN A 39 -0.79 5.98 -11.22
CA GLN A 39 -2.02 6.71 -11.57
C GLN A 39 -1.90 8.21 -11.37
N PHE A 40 -1.17 8.63 -10.34
CA PHE A 40 -0.84 10.03 -10.17
C PHE A 40 -0.05 10.57 -11.36
N LEU A 41 0.96 9.85 -11.83
CA LEU A 41 1.75 10.24 -12.99
C LEU A 41 0.93 10.28 -14.29
N ARG A 42 0.13 9.23 -14.55
CA ARG A 42 -0.77 9.16 -15.71
C ARG A 42 -1.76 10.32 -15.74
N ARG A 43 -2.36 10.65 -14.60
CA ARG A 43 -3.33 11.76 -14.48
C ARG A 43 -2.73 13.12 -14.87
N TYR A 44 -1.46 13.31 -14.61
CA TYR A 44 -0.76 14.57 -14.90
C TYR A 44 0.13 14.48 -16.11
N ALA A 45 0.04 13.40 -16.90
CA ALA A 45 0.81 13.15 -18.14
C ALA A 45 2.33 13.36 -17.97
N GLN A 46 2.88 12.92 -16.82
CA GLN A 46 4.29 13.11 -16.50
C GLN A 46 5.07 11.81 -16.73
N SER A 47 6.05 11.86 -17.62
CA SER A 47 6.89 10.71 -17.97
C SER A 47 8.39 10.93 -17.68
N GLU A 48 8.83 12.15 -17.55
CA GLU A 48 10.23 12.49 -17.33
C GLU A 48 10.51 12.79 -15.84
N LYS A 49 11.57 12.21 -15.29
CA LYS A 49 11.95 12.39 -13.87
C LYS A 49 12.11 13.85 -13.48
N LYS A 50 12.73 14.67 -14.32
CA LYS A 50 12.92 16.10 -14.05
C LYS A 50 11.58 16.83 -13.93
N VAL A 51 10.68 16.59 -14.89
CA VAL A 51 9.34 17.18 -14.91
C VAL A 51 8.52 16.71 -13.70
N ILE A 52 8.63 15.43 -13.34
CA ILE A 52 8.00 14.89 -12.13
C ILE A 52 8.53 15.59 -10.88
N GLN A 53 9.85 15.78 -10.79
CA GLN A 53 10.46 16.46 -9.64
C GLN A 53 10.02 17.91 -9.53
N ASP A 54 10.02 18.64 -10.64
CA ASP A 54 9.57 20.05 -10.68
C ASP A 54 8.08 20.16 -10.34
N PHE A 55 7.27 19.23 -10.83
CA PHE A 55 5.85 19.15 -10.52
C PHE A 55 5.59 18.85 -9.02
N LEU A 56 6.29 17.87 -8.45
CA LEU A 56 6.18 17.56 -7.02
C LEU A 56 6.64 18.76 -6.17
N ASN A 57 7.74 19.41 -6.55
CA ASN A 57 8.21 20.62 -5.89
C ASN A 57 7.14 21.71 -5.87
N SER A 58 6.59 22.04 -7.05
CA SER A 58 5.52 23.03 -7.20
C SER A 58 4.28 22.68 -6.35
N LYS A 59 3.90 21.41 -6.28
CA LYS A 59 2.78 20.95 -5.44
C LYS A 59 3.08 21.12 -3.95
N PHE A 60 4.26 20.75 -3.50
CA PHE A 60 4.67 20.94 -2.10
C PHE A 60 4.74 22.43 -1.73
N GLU A 61 5.36 23.25 -2.57
CA GLU A 61 5.42 24.69 -2.36
C GLU A 61 4.04 25.34 -2.31
N LYS A 62 3.15 24.94 -3.21
CA LYS A 62 1.76 25.42 -3.21
C LYS A 62 1.06 25.10 -1.88
N VAL A 63 1.24 23.88 -1.36
CA VAL A 63 0.66 23.48 -0.08
C VAL A 63 1.21 24.26 1.09
N LEU A 64 2.53 24.50 1.09
CA LEU A 64 3.21 25.27 2.16
C LEU A 64 2.87 26.76 2.15
N ASN A 65 2.66 27.32 0.95
CA ASN A 65 2.43 28.74 0.74
C ASN A 65 0.94 29.12 0.70
N GLN A 66 0.02 28.15 0.78
CA GLN A 66 -1.40 28.46 0.84
C GLN A 66 -1.75 29.11 2.17
N ASN A 67 -2.12 30.41 2.11
CA ASN A 67 -2.78 31.07 3.23
C ASN A 67 -4.19 30.50 3.37
N PHE A 68 -4.39 29.64 4.36
CA PHE A 68 -5.70 29.09 4.63
C PHE A 68 -6.48 29.98 5.58
N ASP A 69 -7.69 30.37 5.17
CA ASP A 69 -8.67 30.96 6.07
C ASP A 69 -9.09 29.88 7.09
N LYS A 70 -8.73 30.12 8.36
CA LYS A 70 -8.99 29.23 9.49
C LYS A 70 -10.48 28.85 9.62
N SER A 71 -11.37 29.80 9.27
CA SER A 71 -12.82 29.59 9.37
C SER A 71 -13.29 28.57 8.35
N PHE A 72 -12.77 28.66 7.14
CA PHE A 72 -13.08 27.73 6.05
C PHE A 72 -12.67 26.29 6.39
N TRP A 73 -11.44 26.09 6.89
CA TRP A 73 -10.94 24.75 7.19
C TRP A 73 -11.63 24.10 8.40
N ARG A 74 -11.86 24.85 9.45
CA ARG A 74 -12.60 24.34 10.60
C ARG A 74 -14.01 23.91 10.21
N ASN A 75 -14.69 24.69 9.37
CA ASN A 75 -16.00 24.36 8.86
C ASN A 75 -15.94 23.20 7.87
N MET A 76 -14.91 23.13 7.03
CA MET A 76 -14.73 22.06 6.05
C MET A 76 -14.35 20.73 6.70
N LEU A 77 -13.51 20.69 7.71
CA LEU A 77 -13.21 19.48 8.48
C LEU A 77 -14.45 18.98 9.22
N PHE A 78 -15.21 19.89 9.83
CA PHE A 78 -16.45 19.55 10.53
C PHE A 78 -17.53 19.06 9.54
N THR A 79 -17.70 19.73 8.41
CA THR A 79 -18.62 19.29 7.35
C THR A 79 -18.16 17.99 6.70
N GLN A 80 -16.88 17.80 6.42
CA GLN A 80 -16.38 16.51 5.91
C GLN A 80 -16.57 15.38 6.92
N PHE A 81 -16.36 15.65 8.22
CA PHE A 81 -16.63 14.68 9.28
C PHE A 81 -18.13 14.34 9.35
N LEU A 82 -19.01 15.34 9.27
CA LEU A 82 -20.46 15.15 9.21
C LEU A 82 -20.88 14.42 7.93
N PHE A 83 -20.39 14.84 6.76
CA PHE A 83 -20.73 14.21 5.50
C PHE A 83 -20.21 12.78 5.42
N ARG A 84 -18.98 12.49 5.88
CA ARG A 84 -18.47 11.11 5.99
C ARG A 84 -19.25 10.29 7.02
N GLY A 85 -19.64 10.89 8.14
CA GLY A 85 -20.48 10.23 9.12
C GLY A 85 -21.86 9.88 8.56
N ILE A 86 -22.49 10.81 7.86
CA ILE A 86 -23.80 10.63 7.20
C ILE A 86 -23.69 9.67 6.01
N SER A 87 -22.69 9.83 5.15
CA SER A 87 -22.41 8.93 4.02
C SER A 87 -22.15 7.52 4.50
N ASN A 88 -21.26 7.32 5.49
CA ASN A 88 -21.01 6.00 6.07
C ASN A 88 -22.26 5.40 6.75
N PHE A 89 -23.14 6.23 7.32
CA PHE A 89 -24.39 5.77 7.90
C PHE A 89 -25.39 5.39 6.80
N MET A 90 -25.51 6.20 5.75
CA MET A 90 -26.37 5.91 4.59
C MET A 90 -25.84 4.71 3.79
N ASP A 91 -24.53 4.63 3.55
CA ASP A 91 -23.89 3.50 2.87
C ASP A 91 -24.05 2.20 3.66
N ARG A 92 -24.06 2.26 5.00
CA ARG A 92 -24.39 1.10 5.85
C ARG A 92 -25.85 0.67 5.77
N GLN A 93 -26.76 1.60 5.47
CA GLN A 93 -28.19 1.27 5.29
C GLN A 93 -28.52 0.84 3.86
N THR A 94 -27.78 1.33 2.85
CA THR A 94 -28.04 1.08 1.44
C THR A 94 -27.16 0.00 0.84
N SER A 95 -25.95 -0.19 1.32
CA SER A 95 -25.15 -1.36 0.99
C SER A 95 -25.65 -2.53 1.82
N SER A 96 -26.69 -3.18 1.33
CA SER A 96 -27.02 -4.52 1.80
C SER A 96 -25.73 -5.35 1.79
N ASN A 97 -25.47 -6.09 2.88
CA ASN A 97 -24.34 -6.98 3.06
C ASN A 97 -24.15 -8.00 1.91
N GLU A 98 -25.12 -8.11 1.03
CA GLU A 98 -25.09 -8.97 -0.16
C GLU A 98 -24.03 -8.59 -1.18
N ASN A 99 -23.75 -7.30 -1.40
CA ASN A 99 -22.77 -6.88 -2.40
C ASN A 99 -21.30 -7.09 -1.95
N GLN A 100 -21.01 -7.01 -0.67
CA GLN A 100 -19.66 -7.29 -0.16
C GLN A 100 -19.38 -8.79 -0.04
N ALA A 101 -20.36 -9.60 0.34
CA ALA A 101 -20.21 -11.04 0.41
C ALA A 101 -20.02 -11.67 -0.99
N ALA A 102 -20.65 -11.11 -2.04
CA ALA A 102 -20.44 -11.53 -3.42
C ALA A 102 -19.06 -11.17 -3.98
N TYR A 103 -18.39 -10.18 -3.39
CA TYR A 103 -17.10 -9.71 -3.86
C TYR A 103 -15.95 -10.67 -3.52
N PHE A 104 -16.01 -11.32 -2.36
CA PHE A 104 -15.07 -12.34 -1.92
C PHE A 104 -15.73 -13.71 -1.97
N SER A 105 -15.81 -14.30 -3.16
CA SER A 105 -16.43 -15.62 -3.34
C SER A 105 -15.45 -16.75 -3.03
N PHE A 106 -15.97 -17.80 -2.44
CA PHE A 106 -15.27 -19.09 -2.28
C PHE A 106 -15.79 -20.06 -3.35
N PRO A 107 -14.98 -20.41 -4.36
CA PRO A 107 -15.40 -21.37 -5.36
C PRO A 107 -15.51 -22.78 -4.77
N GLN A 108 -16.30 -23.66 -5.42
CA GLN A 108 -16.40 -25.06 -5.02
C GLN A 108 -15.03 -25.75 -4.99
N THR A 109 -14.16 -25.41 -5.96
CA THR A 109 -12.75 -25.84 -5.96
C THR A 109 -11.90 -24.63 -5.58
N PRO A 110 -11.32 -24.59 -4.37
CA PRO A 110 -10.52 -23.46 -3.92
C PRO A 110 -9.28 -23.29 -4.80
N ILE A 111 -9.08 -22.06 -5.30
CA ILE A 111 -7.87 -21.68 -6.05
C ILE A 111 -6.82 -21.12 -5.07
N ASN A 112 -7.24 -20.20 -4.20
CA ASN A 112 -6.39 -19.66 -3.16
C ASN A 112 -6.44 -20.57 -1.94
N VAL A 113 -5.36 -21.28 -1.67
CA VAL A 113 -5.24 -22.15 -0.50
C VAL A 113 -3.98 -21.80 0.27
N ALA A 114 -4.13 -21.52 1.54
CA ALA A 114 -3.03 -21.22 2.45
C ALA A 114 -2.87 -22.30 3.52
N LEU A 115 -1.69 -22.37 4.11
CA LEU A 115 -1.44 -23.21 5.28
C LEU A 115 -1.74 -22.41 6.55
N ILE A 116 -2.82 -22.78 7.25
CA ILE A 116 -3.24 -22.13 8.51
C ILE A 116 -3.45 -23.21 9.56
N ASN A 117 -2.76 -23.09 10.69
CA ASN A 117 -2.78 -24.07 11.77
C ASN A 117 -2.48 -25.51 11.29
N GLY A 118 -1.50 -25.62 10.38
CA GLY A 118 -1.10 -26.91 9.78
C GLY A 118 -2.10 -27.53 8.80
N LYS A 119 -3.20 -26.81 8.48
CA LYS A 119 -4.25 -27.28 7.55
C LYS A 119 -4.28 -26.44 6.28
N GLN A 120 -4.52 -27.09 5.16
CA GLN A 120 -4.83 -26.42 3.91
C GLN A 120 -6.20 -25.74 4.04
N THR A 121 -6.20 -24.42 4.05
CA THR A 121 -7.39 -23.60 4.31
C THR A 121 -7.68 -22.72 3.10
N PRO A 122 -8.90 -22.81 2.54
CA PRO A 122 -9.32 -21.93 1.46
C PRO A 122 -9.30 -20.47 1.87
N LEU A 123 -8.82 -19.62 0.98
CA LEU A 123 -8.96 -18.18 1.04
C LEU A 123 -9.90 -17.71 -0.06
N PRO A 124 -10.51 -16.53 0.06
CA PRO A 124 -11.34 -15.96 -1.00
C PRO A 124 -10.57 -15.84 -2.31
N MET A 125 -11.32 -15.89 -3.40
CA MET A 125 -10.80 -15.51 -4.71
C MET A 125 -10.56 -13.98 -4.73
N HIS A 126 -9.64 -13.59 -5.63
CA HIS A 126 -9.45 -12.16 -5.95
C HIS A 126 -8.92 -11.29 -4.82
N LEU A 127 -8.10 -11.85 -3.95
CA LEU A 127 -7.35 -11.08 -2.98
C LEU A 127 -6.36 -10.13 -3.66
N GLN A 128 -6.03 -9.02 -3.00
CA GLN A 128 -4.98 -8.13 -3.49
C GLN A 128 -3.63 -8.82 -3.50
N ALA A 129 -2.84 -8.49 -4.53
CA ALA A 129 -1.51 -9.00 -4.79
C ALA A 129 -0.52 -7.84 -5.01
N PRO A 130 0.80 -8.11 -4.92
CA PRO A 130 1.79 -7.16 -5.42
C PRO A 130 1.50 -6.78 -6.87
N PRO A 131 1.73 -5.51 -7.27
CA PRO A 131 1.55 -5.11 -8.65
C PRO A 131 2.39 -5.97 -9.60
N LEU A 132 1.79 -6.37 -10.71
CA LEU A 132 2.49 -7.02 -11.79
C LEU A 132 3.10 -5.94 -12.68
N PHE A 133 4.41 -6.01 -12.90
CA PHE A 133 5.17 -5.07 -13.75
C PHE A 133 6.22 -5.82 -14.55
N GLY A 134 6.62 -5.24 -15.68
CA GLY A 134 7.62 -5.81 -16.57
C GLY A 134 7.23 -7.21 -17.03
N PHE A 135 5.98 -7.36 -17.41
CA PHE A 135 5.42 -8.64 -17.83
C PHE A 135 6.09 -9.08 -19.13
N LYS A 136 6.69 -10.28 -19.10
CA LYS A 136 7.10 -10.94 -20.33
C LYS A 136 5.97 -11.86 -20.78
N GLU A 137 5.90 -12.13 -22.06
CA GLU A 137 4.91 -13.05 -22.62
C GLU A 137 4.93 -14.44 -21.97
N SER A 138 6.12 -14.85 -21.46
CA SER A 138 6.30 -16.09 -20.67
C SER A 138 5.61 -16.08 -19.30
N ASP A 139 5.27 -14.88 -18.77
CA ASP A 139 4.58 -14.73 -17.49
C ASP A 139 3.05 -14.67 -17.68
N ARG A 140 2.56 -15.03 -18.87
CA ARG A 140 1.15 -14.90 -19.26
C ARG A 140 0.21 -15.50 -18.22
N ILE A 141 -0.90 -14.82 -18.07
CA ILE A 141 -2.02 -15.23 -17.22
C ILE A 141 -2.54 -16.56 -17.73
N LEU A 142 -2.31 -17.59 -16.95
CA LEU A 142 -2.72 -18.94 -17.27
C LEU A 142 -4.25 -19.03 -17.21
N GLY A 143 -4.86 -19.39 -18.34
CA GLY A 143 -6.30 -19.68 -18.42
C GLY A 143 -7.16 -18.70 -19.20
N GLN A 144 -6.63 -17.59 -19.70
CA GLN A 144 -7.38 -16.78 -20.66
C GLN A 144 -7.12 -17.26 -22.08
N LYS A 145 -8.17 -17.79 -22.73
CA LYS A 145 -8.16 -18.16 -24.16
C LYS A 145 -8.09 -16.95 -25.11
N ARG A 146 -8.30 -15.73 -24.57
CA ARG A 146 -8.28 -14.49 -25.33
C ARG A 146 -6.92 -13.80 -25.12
N GLN A 147 -6.23 -13.49 -26.20
CA GLN A 147 -5.12 -12.55 -26.15
C GLN A 147 -5.68 -11.19 -25.77
N LEU A 148 -5.13 -10.60 -24.68
CA LEU A 148 -5.41 -9.23 -24.32
C LEU A 148 -4.79 -8.33 -25.40
N THR A 149 -5.49 -7.27 -25.78
CA THR A 149 -4.90 -6.22 -26.61
C THR A 149 -3.85 -5.45 -25.81
N ASP A 150 -2.92 -4.78 -26.48
CA ASP A 150 -1.92 -3.96 -25.80
C ASP A 150 -2.56 -2.90 -24.89
N GLU A 151 -3.69 -2.32 -25.29
CA GLU A 151 -4.48 -1.39 -24.48
C GLU A 151 -5.07 -2.05 -23.22
N GLU A 152 -5.57 -3.28 -23.32
CA GLU A 152 -6.04 -4.05 -22.16
C GLU A 152 -4.88 -4.42 -21.23
N LEU A 153 -3.68 -4.69 -21.77
CA LEU A 153 -2.47 -4.94 -20.98
C LEU A 153 -2.03 -3.67 -20.24
N GLU A 154 -2.09 -2.50 -20.88
CA GLU A 154 -1.76 -1.22 -20.24
C GLU A 154 -2.70 -0.88 -19.08
N GLU A 155 -3.96 -1.26 -19.14
CA GLU A 155 -4.89 -1.10 -18.02
C GLU A 155 -4.60 -2.03 -16.83
N PHE A 156 -4.04 -3.23 -17.07
CA PHE A 156 -3.85 -4.25 -16.04
C PHE A 156 -2.50 -4.20 -15.37
N TYR A 157 -1.50 -3.86 -16.14
CA TYR A 157 -0.13 -3.95 -15.73
C TYR A 157 0.51 -2.59 -15.81
N ILE A 158 1.41 -2.35 -14.88
CA ILE A 158 2.31 -1.23 -15.01
C ILE A 158 3.53 -1.70 -15.80
N THR A 159 4.02 -0.86 -16.70
CA THR A 159 5.27 -1.13 -17.41
C THR A 159 6.46 -1.08 -16.45
N ASN A 160 7.62 -1.59 -16.88
CA ASN A 160 8.84 -1.45 -16.08
C ASN A 160 9.22 0.00 -15.84
N GLU A 161 8.98 0.87 -16.80
CA GLU A 161 9.26 2.30 -16.67
C GLU A 161 8.29 2.97 -15.68
N GLU A 162 7.01 2.67 -15.77
CA GLU A 162 6.02 3.15 -14.80
C GLU A 162 6.33 2.66 -13.37
N TYR A 163 6.76 1.41 -13.22
CA TYR A 163 7.21 0.89 -11.93
C TYR A 163 8.37 1.73 -11.37
N LYS A 164 9.40 2.01 -12.19
CA LYS A 164 10.53 2.84 -11.78
C LYS A 164 10.10 4.26 -11.44
N LEU A 165 9.18 4.84 -12.21
CA LEU A 165 8.64 6.17 -11.96
C LEU A 165 7.76 6.20 -10.70
N GLY A 166 6.98 5.16 -10.44
CA GLY A 166 6.19 5.01 -9.21
C GLY A 166 7.09 4.95 -7.96
N LEU A 167 8.21 4.23 -8.03
CA LEU A 167 9.23 4.22 -6.98
C LEU A 167 9.90 5.59 -6.83
N PHE A 168 10.20 6.27 -7.93
CA PHE A 168 10.77 7.62 -7.90
C PHE A 168 9.85 8.62 -7.21
N VAL A 169 8.54 8.55 -7.42
CA VAL A 169 7.55 9.39 -6.69
C VAL A 169 7.63 9.12 -5.18
N PHE A 170 7.73 7.86 -4.77
CA PHE A 170 7.89 7.51 -3.36
C PHE A 170 9.20 8.06 -2.79
N GLU A 171 10.30 7.87 -3.51
CA GLU A 171 11.63 8.38 -3.14
C GLU A 171 11.63 9.89 -2.94
N GLN A 172 11.09 10.64 -3.91
CA GLN A 172 11.00 12.11 -3.83
C GLN A 172 10.12 12.56 -2.66
N THR A 173 9.03 11.85 -2.39
CA THR A 173 8.14 12.12 -1.26
C THR A 173 8.87 11.90 0.07
N LEU A 174 9.62 10.81 0.19
CA LEU A 174 10.41 10.49 1.39
C LEU A 174 11.54 11.52 1.62
N ALA A 175 12.27 11.89 0.56
CA ALA A 175 13.30 12.91 0.61
C ALA A 175 12.76 14.25 1.11
N ARG A 176 11.60 14.65 0.61
CA ARG A 176 10.94 15.90 1.03
C ARG A 176 10.50 15.85 2.49
N LEU A 177 9.91 14.73 2.90
CA LEU A 177 9.51 14.53 4.29
C LEU A 177 10.72 14.64 5.24
N ALA A 178 11.84 13.99 4.89
CA ALA A 178 13.10 14.09 5.65
C ALA A 178 13.65 15.52 5.68
N GLY A 179 13.58 16.23 4.57
CA GLY A 179 14.00 17.64 4.51
C GLY A 179 13.13 18.59 5.36
N PHE A 180 11.83 18.33 5.48
CA PHE A 180 10.92 19.12 6.32
C PHE A 180 11.11 18.86 7.82
N PHE A 181 11.48 17.65 8.18
CA PHE A 181 11.60 17.22 9.58
C PHE A 181 13.01 16.68 9.87
N PRO A 182 14.06 17.52 9.79
CA PRO A 182 15.45 17.05 9.89
C PRO A 182 15.81 16.48 11.26
N GLN A 183 15.01 16.76 12.29
CA GLN A 183 15.22 16.24 13.66
C GLN A 183 14.25 15.13 14.03
N THR A 184 13.38 14.73 13.10
CA THR A 184 12.37 13.69 13.32
C THR A 184 12.89 12.35 12.84
N GLU A 185 12.74 11.32 13.66
CA GLU A 185 13.05 9.97 13.24
C GLU A 185 11.93 9.45 12.33
N ILE A 186 12.26 9.24 11.05
CA ILE A 186 11.33 8.71 10.06
C ILE A 186 11.55 7.20 9.94
N LYS A 187 10.47 6.42 9.93
CA LYS A 187 10.49 4.98 9.71
C LYS A 187 9.55 4.61 8.59
N VAL A 188 10.05 3.89 7.60
CA VAL A 188 9.21 3.27 6.55
C VAL A 188 8.77 1.90 7.05
N VAL A 189 7.48 1.66 7.06
CA VAL A 189 6.85 0.39 7.45
C VAL A 189 6.27 -0.26 6.20
N PHE A 190 6.89 -1.35 5.76
CA PHE A 190 6.42 -2.11 4.62
C PHE A 190 5.32 -3.09 5.03
N LEU A 191 4.15 -2.96 4.41
CA LEU A 191 2.99 -3.82 4.61
C LEU A 191 2.79 -4.74 3.40
N PRO A 192 2.86 -6.06 3.57
CA PRO A 192 2.58 -7.01 2.49
C PRO A 192 1.10 -6.99 2.10
N SER A 193 0.82 -7.27 0.84
CA SER A 193 -0.54 -7.51 0.35
C SER A 193 -1.12 -8.80 0.95
N PRO A 194 -2.45 -9.02 0.91
CA PRO A 194 -3.06 -10.24 1.45
C PRO A 194 -2.43 -11.51 0.90
N LEU A 195 -2.20 -11.64 -0.42
CA LEU A 195 -1.56 -12.84 -0.98
C LEU A 195 -0.11 -13.03 -0.55
N SER A 196 0.60 -11.95 -0.24
CA SER A 196 1.97 -12.01 0.30
C SER A 196 2.01 -12.30 1.80
N SER A 197 0.91 -12.06 2.50
CA SER A 197 0.80 -12.25 3.95
C SER A 197 0.57 -13.70 4.39
N TYR A 198 0.10 -14.57 3.50
CA TYR A 198 -0.16 -15.98 3.79
C TYR A 198 0.88 -16.90 3.16
N GLN A 199 1.10 -18.05 3.78
CA GLN A 199 1.85 -19.15 3.18
C GLN A 199 0.96 -19.91 2.19
N MET A 200 0.97 -19.46 0.92
CA MET A 200 0.21 -20.11 -0.14
C MET A 200 0.79 -21.48 -0.47
N VAL A 201 -0.08 -22.50 -0.55
CA VAL A 201 0.25 -23.89 -0.94
C VAL A 201 -0.24 -24.23 -2.34
N SER A 202 -1.21 -23.49 -2.88
CA SER A 202 -1.64 -23.60 -4.25
C SER A 202 -0.53 -23.15 -5.22
N SER A 203 -0.36 -23.90 -6.33
CA SER A 203 0.61 -23.54 -7.38
C SER A 203 0.21 -22.26 -8.12
N LYS A 204 -1.09 -22.00 -8.19
CA LYS A 204 -1.69 -20.83 -8.81
C LYS A 204 -2.58 -20.11 -7.82
N VAL A 205 -2.68 -18.79 -7.94
CA VAL A 205 -3.54 -17.95 -7.13
C VAL A 205 -4.40 -17.06 -8.01
N SER A 206 -5.64 -16.87 -7.58
CA SER A 206 -6.54 -15.86 -8.15
C SER A 206 -6.37 -14.56 -7.39
N PHE A 207 -6.10 -13.49 -8.11
CA PHE A 207 -5.92 -12.18 -7.52
C PHE A 207 -6.76 -11.12 -8.23
N ARG A 208 -6.93 -10.03 -7.56
CA ARG A 208 -7.54 -8.82 -8.07
C ARG A 208 -6.47 -7.75 -8.26
N GLY A 209 -6.34 -7.25 -9.47
CA GLY A 209 -5.57 -6.04 -9.74
C GLY A 209 -6.29 -4.80 -9.22
N TYR A 210 -5.59 -3.67 -9.19
CA TYR A 210 -6.12 -2.39 -8.72
C TYR A 210 -7.43 -1.96 -9.38
N PHE A 211 -7.65 -2.33 -10.65
CA PHE A 211 -8.88 -2.03 -11.41
C PHE A 211 -9.96 -3.11 -11.31
N GLN A 212 -9.95 -3.92 -10.25
CA GLN A 212 -10.95 -4.96 -9.97
C GLN A 212 -11.01 -6.11 -11.00
N LYS A 213 -10.09 -6.15 -11.96
CA LYS A 213 -10.05 -7.26 -12.90
C LYS A 213 -9.41 -8.50 -12.27
N LYS A 214 -10.05 -9.63 -12.48
CA LYS A 214 -9.75 -10.91 -11.85
C LYS A 214 -8.74 -11.68 -12.70
N ASN A 215 -7.65 -12.12 -12.12
CA ASN A 215 -6.57 -12.80 -12.84
C ASN A 215 -6.08 -14.04 -12.10
N LEU A 216 -5.45 -14.94 -12.83
CA LEU A 216 -4.81 -16.14 -12.31
C LEU A 216 -3.32 -16.12 -12.65
N VAL A 217 -2.48 -16.32 -11.63
CA VAL A 217 -1.02 -16.31 -11.79
C VAL A 217 -0.38 -17.41 -10.95
N GLU A 218 0.81 -17.84 -11.31
CA GLU A 218 1.59 -18.76 -10.50
C GLU A 218 2.01 -18.09 -9.17
N THR A 219 1.91 -18.83 -8.08
CA THR A 219 2.26 -18.35 -6.73
C THR A 219 3.72 -17.85 -6.65
N ILE A 220 4.62 -18.47 -7.42
CA ILE A 220 6.01 -18.04 -7.47
C ILE A 220 6.19 -16.61 -8.02
N VAL A 221 5.30 -16.17 -8.92
CA VAL A 221 5.33 -14.79 -9.45
C VAL A 221 5.01 -13.80 -8.32
N ILE A 222 3.99 -14.09 -7.49
CA ILE A 222 3.67 -13.26 -6.32
C ILE A 222 4.87 -13.13 -5.39
N LYS A 223 5.55 -14.25 -5.07
CA LYS A 223 6.75 -14.26 -4.22
C LYS A 223 7.86 -13.39 -4.78
N LYS A 224 8.19 -13.56 -6.07
CA LYS A 224 9.24 -12.78 -6.74
C LYS A 224 8.91 -11.29 -6.75
N ARG A 225 7.64 -10.91 -6.98
CA ARG A 225 7.22 -9.50 -6.99
C ARG A 225 7.30 -8.89 -5.59
N HIS A 226 6.82 -9.62 -4.58
CA HIS A 226 6.94 -9.21 -3.19
C HIS A 226 8.40 -8.87 -2.82
N ILE A 227 9.34 -9.80 -3.03
CA ILE A 227 10.75 -9.58 -2.73
C ILE A 227 11.27 -8.35 -3.46
N LYS A 228 11.03 -8.25 -4.77
CA LYS A 228 11.53 -7.14 -5.59
C LYS A 228 11.03 -5.78 -5.13
N ILE A 229 9.74 -5.67 -4.75
CA ILE A 229 9.16 -4.42 -4.24
C ILE A 229 9.76 -4.09 -2.87
N CYS A 230 9.79 -5.06 -1.97
CA CYS A 230 10.36 -4.88 -0.63
C CYS A 230 11.81 -4.38 -0.71
N GLU A 231 12.66 -5.04 -1.51
CA GLU A 231 14.06 -4.64 -1.72
C GLU A 231 14.20 -3.22 -2.29
N ALA A 232 13.32 -2.85 -3.21
CA ALA A 232 13.33 -1.51 -3.78
C ALA A 232 12.98 -0.43 -2.72
N ILE A 233 11.96 -0.68 -1.88
CA ILE A 233 11.58 0.25 -0.81
C ILE A 233 12.64 0.30 0.28
N GLN A 234 13.25 -0.84 0.61
CA GLN A 234 14.38 -0.91 1.54
C GLN A 234 15.58 -0.08 1.03
N ALA A 235 15.94 -0.22 -0.26
CA ALA A 235 17.02 0.53 -0.86
C ALA A 235 16.76 2.04 -0.84
N ILE A 236 15.55 2.48 -1.19
CA ILE A 236 15.13 3.89 -1.11
C ILE A 236 15.25 4.40 0.33
N SER A 237 14.76 3.65 1.31
CA SER A 237 14.85 4.02 2.72
C SER A 237 16.31 4.21 3.15
N SER A 238 17.18 3.27 2.77
CA SER A 238 18.61 3.32 3.08
C SER A 238 19.31 4.52 2.44
N THR A 239 18.96 4.89 1.20
CA THR A 239 19.52 6.06 0.50
C THR A 239 19.25 7.36 1.26
N HIS A 240 18.11 7.43 1.95
CA HIS A 240 17.71 8.62 2.74
C HIS A 240 17.99 8.50 4.24
N ASN A 241 18.78 7.51 4.68
CA ASN A 241 19.07 7.24 6.09
C ASN A 241 17.81 7.08 6.96
N VAL A 242 16.77 6.48 6.38
CA VAL A 242 15.50 6.22 7.04
C VAL A 242 15.43 4.76 7.46
N SER A 243 14.99 4.50 8.68
CA SER A 243 14.78 3.12 9.17
C SER A 243 13.71 2.40 8.35
N PHE A 244 13.95 1.13 8.03
CA PHE A 244 13.04 0.27 7.31
C PHE A 244 12.60 -0.91 8.15
N LEU A 245 11.28 -1.08 8.29
CA LEU A 245 10.65 -2.20 8.98
C LEU A 245 9.84 -3.03 7.99
N ASN A 246 10.26 -4.29 7.77
CA ASN A 246 9.50 -5.25 6.98
C ASN A 246 8.58 -6.08 7.90
N THR A 247 7.28 -5.88 7.82
CA THR A 247 6.29 -6.57 8.67
C THR A 247 5.87 -7.94 8.13
N THR A 248 6.37 -8.36 6.97
CA THR A 248 5.97 -9.61 6.30
C THR A 248 6.15 -10.82 7.20
N LYS A 249 7.30 -10.94 7.86
CA LYS A 249 7.60 -12.10 8.71
C LYS A 249 6.68 -12.20 9.92
N SER A 250 6.40 -11.09 10.57
CA SER A 250 5.53 -11.06 11.77
C SER A 250 4.07 -11.31 11.39
N LEU A 251 3.57 -10.70 10.31
CA LEU A 251 2.22 -10.94 9.82
C LEU A 251 2.05 -12.39 9.36
N ARG A 252 2.99 -12.95 8.62
CA ARG A 252 2.94 -14.36 8.18
C ARG A 252 3.00 -15.34 9.35
N ARG A 253 3.75 -15.04 10.39
CA ARG A 253 3.78 -15.86 11.62
C ARG A 253 2.39 -15.95 12.24
N VAL A 254 1.66 -14.83 12.33
CA VAL A 254 0.28 -14.85 12.86
C VAL A 254 -0.67 -15.50 11.85
N ALA A 255 -0.52 -15.19 10.55
CA ALA A 255 -1.31 -15.80 9.49
C ALA A 255 -1.16 -17.33 9.39
N SER A 256 -0.05 -17.91 9.88
CA SER A 256 0.13 -19.37 9.94
C SER A 256 -0.75 -20.07 10.98
N TYR A 257 -1.38 -19.33 11.89
CA TYR A 257 -2.27 -19.88 12.92
C TYR A 257 -3.72 -19.44 12.75
N GLU A 258 -3.94 -18.25 12.19
CA GLU A 258 -5.27 -17.64 12.12
C GLU A 258 -5.39 -16.61 10.96
N PHE A 259 -6.63 -16.28 10.59
CA PHE A 259 -6.85 -15.24 9.60
C PHE A 259 -6.48 -13.87 10.17
N ILE A 260 -5.66 -13.14 9.40
CA ILE A 260 -5.26 -11.74 9.70
C ILE A 260 -6.02 -10.72 8.84
N HIS A 261 -6.84 -11.17 7.89
CA HIS A 261 -7.77 -10.40 7.06
C HIS A 261 -9.18 -11.00 7.21
N GLY A 262 -10.20 -10.31 6.68
CA GLY A 262 -11.57 -10.79 6.69
C GLY A 262 -12.23 -10.85 8.09
N PRO A 263 -13.42 -11.43 8.18
CA PRO A 263 -14.21 -12.03 7.06
C PRO A 263 -14.99 -11.02 6.20
N ILE A 264 -15.20 -9.79 6.65
CA ILE A 264 -16.00 -8.78 5.91
C ILE A 264 -15.13 -8.10 4.84
N ASP A 265 -13.93 -7.73 5.21
CA ASP A 265 -12.98 -7.04 4.34
C ASP A 265 -11.66 -7.83 4.31
N TRP A 266 -11.36 -8.40 3.14
CA TRP A 266 -10.14 -9.20 2.95
C TRP A 266 -8.96 -8.40 2.39
N ASP A 267 -9.17 -7.13 2.07
CA ASP A 267 -8.10 -6.25 1.60
C ASP A 267 -7.35 -5.59 2.76
N HIS A 268 -8.00 -5.45 3.90
CA HIS A 268 -7.43 -4.82 5.09
C HIS A 268 -7.22 -5.81 6.23
N LEU A 269 -6.24 -5.50 7.06
CA LEU A 269 -5.99 -6.27 8.27
C LEU A 269 -7.22 -6.22 9.20
N ASN A 270 -7.60 -7.38 9.72
CA ASN A 270 -8.58 -7.47 10.79
C ASN A 270 -7.94 -7.15 12.16
N LYS A 271 -8.70 -7.26 13.26
CA LYS A 271 -8.20 -6.99 14.61
C LYS A 271 -6.92 -7.76 14.96
N ARG A 272 -6.77 -9.00 14.48
CA ARG A 272 -5.60 -9.85 14.76
C ARG A 272 -4.39 -9.40 13.95
N GLY A 273 -4.59 -9.08 12.68
CA GLY A 273 -3.56 -8.50 11.84
C GLY A 273 -3.06 -7.15 12.37
N HIS A 274 -3.97 -6.27 12.78
CA HIS A 274 -3.60 -5.01 13.42
C HIS A 274 -2.83 -5.20 14.73
N LYS A 275 -3.21 -6.19 15.55
CA LYS A 275 -2.48 -6.51 16.78
C LYS A 275 -1.06 -6.99 16.47
N ALA A 276 -0.88 -7.85 15.46
CA ALA A 276 0.44 -8.30 15.04
C ALA A 276 1.31 -7.13 14.57
N LEU A 277 0.75 -6.28 13.71
CA LEU A 277 1.42 -5.08 13.18
C LEU A 277 1.82 -4.12 14.30
N SER A 278 0.90 -3.79 15.22
CA SER A 278 1.19 -2.87 16.33
C SER A 278 2.24 -3.40 17.28
N THR A 279 2.26 -4.73 17.53
CA THR A 279 3.30 -5.37 18.36
C THR A 279 4.67 -5.26 17.70
N ASP A 280 4.76 -5.48 16.39
CA ASP A 280 6.00 -5.39 15.63
C ASP A 280 6.55 -3.96 15.63
N ILE A 281 5.69 -2.98 15.37
CA ILE A 281 6.04 -1.57 15.46
C ILE A 281 6.51 -1.20 16.86
N ALA A 282 5.79 -1.59 17.92
CA ALA A 282 6.15 -1.27 19.29
C ALA A 282 7.52 -1.86 19.68
N GLN A 283 7.84 -3.08 19.23
CA GLN A 283 9.16 -3.68 19.46
C GLN A 283 10.29 -2.85 18.84
N VAL A 284 10.08 -2.32 17.64
CA VAL A 284 11.06 -1.45 16.98
C VAL A 284 11.30 -0.17 17.78
N PHE A 285 10.24 0.43 18.32
CA PHE A 285 10.38 1.63 19.16
C PHE A 285 11.07 1.35 20.50
N LEU A 286 10.78 0.21 21.13
CA LEU A 286 11.39 -0.17 22.40
C LEU A 286 12.89 -0.55 22.26
N GLN A 287 13.29 -1.07 21.10
CA GLN A 287 14.66 -1.48 20.83
C GLN A 287 15.53 -0.37 20.24
N SER A 288 14.95 0.76 19.90
CA SER A 288 15.65 1.86 19.21
C SER A 288 16.59 2.59 20.17
N GLY A 289 17.79 2.07 20.33
CA GLY A 289 18.95 2.79 20.85
C GLY A 289 19.56 3.77 19.83
N GLY A 290 18.76 4.39 18.94
CA GLY A 290 19.19 5.46 18.02
C GLY A 290 19.87 5.02 16.72
N GLY A 291 19.89 3.73 16.36
CA GLY A 291 20.45 3.23 15.09
C GLY A 291 19.39 3.05 13.99
N VAL A 292 19.79 3.30 12.73
CA VAL A 292 18.99 2.93 11.55
C VAL A 292 18.87 1.42 11.51
N ARG A 293 17.64 0.90 11.67
CA ARG A 293 17.38 -0.53 11.55
C ARG A 293 16.89 -0.85 10.14
N THR A 294 17.45 -1.92 9.58
CA THR A 294 17.05 -2.42 8.26
C THR A 294 16.71 -3.90 8.37
N ASP A 295 15.47 -4.26 8.12
CA ASP A 295 15.03 -5.67 8.09
C ASP A 295 15.19 -6.24 6.68
N ASN A 296 15.53 -7.53 6.59
CA ASN A 296 15.71 -8.19 5.30
C ASN A 296 14.38 -8.48 4.61
N CYS A 297 14.38 -8.38 3.28
CA CYS A 297 13.27 -8.72 2.40
C CYS A 297 13.25 -10.24 2.10
N VAL A 298 12.97 -11.06 3.11
CA VAL A 298 12.79 -12.51 2.94
C VAL A 298 11.30 -12.85 2.86
N TYR A 299 10.99 -13.81 1.98
CA TYR A 299 9.61 -14.29 1.77
C TYR A 299 9.32 -15.52 2.62
#